data_0b170bbb1681f3cce84f9167c28d6880
#
_entry.id   0b170bbb1681f3cce84f9167c28d6880
#
_cell.length_a   1.000
_cell.length_b   1.000
_cell.length_c   1.000
_cell.angle_alpha   90.00
_cell.angle_beta   90.00
_cell.angle_gamma   90.00
#
_symmetry.space_group_name_H-M   'P 1'
#
loop_
_entity.id
_entity.type
_entity.pdbx_description
1 polymer ?
#
loop_
_entity_poly.entity_id
_entity_poly.type
_entity_poly.pdbx_seq_one_letter_code
_entity_poly.pdbx_strand_id
1 'polypeptide(L)'
;MEAEKKRKGQKKQRKLLSYEELPDYMKENEYIRDHYRAEWPIRNALLSLFSWHNETLNIWTHLLGFVLFLGFTLLHLSHHVAEVADFLGHFTWSIPTSAVENASCSLGNFFGEAAAFIKLPSQTTAASSPSHPAAAQWPFFVFLGGSMFCLLSSSGCHLLCCHSHRLNLFLLRMDYVGIAVMIVTSFIPPIYYIFQCDPHWQVTYLVAISAMGFVTVFTLLSPQLSTGEFRAYRALLFVGMGLSGIVPAVHAAVMNWGEPRRNVTLAYETAMAMSYLTGTIFYVTRVPERWKPGWFDLAGHSHQIFHVFVIMGAVAHYGAAVIFLQWRDQVGCGGAS
;
A
#
# COMPACT_ATOMS: atom_id res chain seq x y z
N MET A 1 38.18 -2.87 -41.38
CA MET A 1 37.70 -3.89 -40.44
C MET A 1 37.75 -3.46 -38.97
N GLU A 2 38.71 -2.65 -38.51
CA GLU A 2 38.75 -2.19 -37.11
C GLU A 2 37.74 -1.07 -36.77
N ALA A 3 37.39 -0.21 -37.72
CA ALA A 3 36.38 0.86 -37.54
C ALA A 3 34.98 0.34 -37.40
N GLU A 4 34.65 -0.82 -37.98
CA GLU A 4 33.35 -1.48 -37.92
C GLU A 4 33.14 -2.25 -36.63
N LYS A 5 34.21 -2.75 -36.01
CA LYS A 5 34.20 -3.38 -34.69
C LYS A 5 33.97 -2.38 -33.53
N LYS A 6 34.46 -1.12 -33.68
CA LYS A 6 34.21 -0.05 -32.68
C LYS A 6 32.79 0.48 -32.66
N ARG A 7 32.03 0.37 -33.76
CA ARG A 7 30.59 0.75 -33.80
C ARG A 7 29.64 -0.23 -33.08
N LYS A 8 30.04 -1.50 -32.91
CA LYS A 8 29.23 -2.51 -32.21
C LYS A 8 29.25 -2.44 -30.68
N GLY A 9 30.11 -1.61 -30.10
CA GLY A 9 30.27 -1.47 -28.65
C GLY A 9 29.52 -0.30 -27.99
N GLN A 10 28.99 0.65 -28.76
CA GLN A 10 28.15 1.69 -28.18
C GLN A 10 26.78 1.09 -27.87
N LYS A 11 26.47 0.87 -26.59
CA LYS A 11 25.12 0.60 -26.09
C LYS A 11 24.23 1.71 -26.66
N LYS A 12 23.42 1.39 -27.68
CA LYS A 12 22.45 2.31 -28.26
C LYS A 12 21.49 2.70 -27.13
N GLN A 13 21.72 3.86 -26.53
CA GLN A 13 20.81 4.43 -25.55
C GLN A 13 19.48 4.60 -26.27
N ARG A 14 18.42 3.90 -25.80
CA ARG A 14 17.13 3.95 -26.49
C ARG A 14 16.55 5.34 -26.32
N LYS A 15 16.11 5.93 -27.43
CA LYS A 15 15.47 7.24 -27.47
C LYS A 15 14.17 7.18 -26.69
N LEU A 16 13.93 8.16 -25.84
CA LEU A 16 12.61 8.43 -25.28
C LEU A 16 11.74 9.04 -26.36
N LEU A 17 10.46 8.72 -26.36
CA LEU A 17 9.49 9.12 -27.37
C LEU A 17 8.61 10.25 -26.87
N SER A 18 8.06 11.01 -27.81
CA SER A 18 6.95 11.94 -27.54
C SER A 18 5.61 11.21 -27.54
N TYR A 19 4.57 11.86 -27.02
CA TYR A 19 3.20 11.32 -26.98
C TYR A 19 2.68 10.93 -28.36
N GLU A 20 3.00 11.73 -29.39
CA GLU A 20 2.56 11.49 -30.77
C GLU A 20 3.20 10.23 -31.37
N GLU A 21 4.45 9.91 -30.96
CA GLU A 21 5.19 8.74 -31.43
C GLU A 21 4.76 7.43 -30.74
N LEU A 22 3.88 7.50 -29.72
CA LEU A 22 3.47 6.33 -28.95
C LEU A 22 2.52 5.42 -29.74
N PRO A 23 2.58 4.09 -29.53
CA PRO A 23 1.50 3.19 -29.88
C PRO A 23 0.18 3.59 -29.20
N ASP A 24 -0.96 3.42 -29.86
CA ASP A 24 -2.26 3.87 -29.35
C ASP A 24 -2.63 3.29 -27.99
N TYR A 25 -2.23 2.05 -27.70
CA TYR A 25 -2.49 1.42 -26.39
C TYR A 25 -1.73 2.05 -25.21
N MET A 26 -0.77 2.93 -25.48
CA MET A 26 -0.02 3.66 -24.46
C MET A 26 -0.43 5.13 -24.33
N LYS A 27 -1.33 5.62 -25.18
CA LYS A 27 -1.81 7.00 -25.20
C LYS A 27 -2.89 7.24 -24.13
N GLU A 28 -2.50 7.25 -22.86
CA GLU A 28 -3.46 7.40 -21.76
C GLU A 28 -3.69 8.85 -21.33
N ASN A 29 -2.67 9.71 -21.43
CA ASN A 29 -2.71 11.09 -20.93
C ASN A 29 -2.09 12.06 -21.92
N GLU A 30 -2.93 12.75 -22.68
CA GLU A 30 -2.56 13.71 -23.72
C GLU A 30 -1.84 14.97 -23.20
N TYR A 31 -1.83 15.19 -21.89
CA TYR A 31 -1.18 16.34 -21.26
C TYR A 31 0.29 16.10 -20.90
N ILE A 32 0.72 14.84 -20.85
CA ILE A 32 2.13 14.43 -20.76
C ILE A 32 2.65 14.30 -22.19
N ARG A 33 3.64 15.11 -22.57
CA ARG A 33 4.04 15.27 -23.98
C ARG A 33 5.28 14.49 -24.36
N ASP A 34 6.22 14.28 -23.43
CA ASP A 34 7.53 13.73 -23.74
C ASP A 34 8.03 12.72 -22.71
N HIS A 35 9.21 12.18 -22.98
CA HIS A 35 9.95 11.27 -22.07
C HIS A 35 9.35 9.87 -21.91
N TYR A 36 8.64 9.36 -22.90
CA TYR A 36 8.04 8.03 -22.86
C TYR A 36 9.02 6.91 -23.25
N ARG A 37 8.86 5.76 -22.64
CA ARG A 37 9.48 4.50 -23.02
C ARG A 37 8.42 3.65 -23.73
N ALA A 38 8.71 3.11 -24.93
CA ALA A 38 7.84 2.18 -25.63
C ALA A 38 8.63 1.07 -26.29
N GLU A 39 8.08 -0.15 -26.26
CA GLU A 39 8.64 -1.36 -26.87
C GLU A 39 10.08 -1.68 -26.44
N TRP A 40 10.40 -1.40 -25.15
CA TRP A 40 11.73 -1.70 -24.62
C TRP A 40 11.83 -3.16 -24.17
N PRO A 41 12.95 -3.87 -24.47
CA PRO A 41 13.23 -5.19 -23.88
C PRO A 41 13.20 -5.13 -22.36
N ILE A 42 12.74 -6.21 -21.71
CA ILE A 42 12.61 -6.30 -20.25
C ILE A 42 13.88 -5.85 -19.53
N ARG A 43 15.06 -6.31 -20.00
CA ARG A 43 16.35 -5.89 -19.40
C ARG A 43 16.54 -4.37 -19.41
N ASN A 44 16.17 -3.71 -20.52
CA ASN A 44 16.29 -2.26 -20.62
C ASN A 44 15.26 -1.53 -19.77
N ALA A 45 14.03 -2.06 -19.70
CA ALA A 45 12.98 -1.55 -18.82
C ALA A 45 13.41 -1.65 -17.35
N LEU A 46 13.97 -2.77 -16.91
CA LEU A 46 14.50 -2.92 -15.54
C LEU A 46 15.65 -1.94 -15.26
N LEU A 47 16.60 -1.78 -16.17
CA LEU A 47 17.72 -0.85 -16.01
C LEU A 47 17.29 0.62 -16.01
N SER A 48 16.11 0.95 -16.58
CA SER A 48 15.57 2.30 -16.57
C SER A 48 15.06 2.76 -15.20
N LEU A 49 14.99 1.87 -14.22
CA LEU A 49 14.75 2.25 -12.81
C LEU A 49 15.67 3.38 -12.34
N PHE A 50 16.87 3.45 -12.89
CA PHE A 50 17.90 4.46 -12.56
C PHE A 50 18.04 5.55 -13.64
N SER A 51 17.05 5.69 -14.52
CA SER A 51 17.04 6.69 -15.60
C SER A 51 15.80 7.56 -15.52
N TRP A 52 15.93 8.84 -15.90
CA TRP A 52 14.80 9.76 -15.90
C TRP A 52 13.90 9.52 -17.12
N HIS A 53 12.62 9.32 -16.87
CA HIS A 53 11.53 9.23 -17.84
C HIS A 53 10.20 9.55 -17.14
N ASN A 54 9.11 9.68 -17.87
CA ASN A 54 7.80 10.07 -17.32
C ASN A 54 7.28 9.18 -16.19
N GLU A 55 7.67 7.89 -16.15
CA GLU A 55 7.24 6.92 -15.14
C GLU A 55 8.19 6.80 -13.93
N THR A 56 9.34 7.49 -13.92
CA THR A 56 10.35 7.30 -12.89
C THR A 56 9.81 7.52 -11.48
N LEU A 57 9.11 8.62 -11.26
CA LEU A 57 8.56 8.91 -9.92
C LEU A 57 7.34 8.04 -9.58
N ASN A 58 6.55 7.58 -10.56
CA ASN A 58 5.50 6.59 -10.32
C ASN A 58 6.09 5.29 -9.77
N ILE A 59 7.20 4.82 -10.35
CA ILE A 59 7.89 3.62 -9.87
C ILE A 59 8.44 3.84 -8.46
N TRP A 60 9.23 4.90 -8.27
CA TRP A 60 9.96 5.11 -7.01
C TRP A 60 9.04 5.42 -5.83
N THR A 61 7.95 6.17 -6.02
CA THR A 61 7.00 6.45 -4.93
C THR A 61 6.44 5.17 -4.35
N HIS A 62 5.90 4.29 -5.18
CA HIS A 62 5.31 3.04 -4.69
C HIS A 62 6.36 1.99 -4.27
N LEU A 63 7.53 1.97 -4.90
CA LEU A 63 8.63 1.11 -4.46
C LEU A 63 9.13 1.49 -3.06
N LEU A 64 9.29 2.78 -2.79
CA LEU A 64 9.66 3.28 -1.45
C LEU A 64 8.54 3.02 -0.44
N GLY A 65 7.28 3.19 -0.84
CA GLY A 65 6.14 2.80 -0.03
C GLY A 65 6.14 1.30 0.31
N PHE A 66 6.44 0.44 -0.66
CA PHE A 66 6.60 -1.01 -0.43
C PHE A 66 7.72 -1.29 0.60
N VAL A 67 8.89 -0.66 0.46
CA VAL A 67 10.00 -0.83 1.41
C VAL A 67 9.61 -0.34 2.80
N LEU A 68 8.85 0.75 2.91
CA LEU A 68 8.33 1.25 4.18
C LEU A 68 7.41 0.22 4.86
N PHE A 69 6.43 -0.34 4.13
CA PHE A 69 5.52 -1.35 4.69
C PHE A 69 6.22 -2.68 4.99
N LEU A 70 7.23 -3.04 4.20
CA LEU A 70 8.11 -4.18 4.53
C LEU A 70 8.86 -3.92 5.84
N GLY A 71 9.37 -2.70 6.05
CA GLY A 71 9.98 -2.28 7.30
C GLY A 71 9.04 -2.41 8.50
N PHE A 72 7.79 -1.94 8.38
CA PHE A 72 6.77 -2.12 9.41
C PHE A 72 6.49 -3.60 9.69
N THR A 73 6.40 -4.42 8.64
CA THR A 73 6.19 -5.86 8.78
C THR A 73 7.33 -6.52 9.54
N LEU A 74 8.59 -6.22 9.17
CA LEU A 74 9.77 -6.78 9.82
C LEU A 74 9.89 -6.31 11.27
N LEU A 75 9.55 -5.05 11.56
CA LEU A 75 9.54 -4.52 12.92
C LEU A 75 8.56 -5.30 13.82
N HIS A 76 7.32 -5.47 13.37
CA HIS A 76 6.33 -6.24 14.14
C HIS A 76 6.71 -7.72 14.26
N LEU A 77 7.26 -8.32 13.21
CA LEU A 77 7.70 -9.71 13.24
C LEU A 77 8.90 -9.92 14.18
N SER A 78 9.84 -8.98 14.28
CA SER A 78 11.01 -9.07 15.16
C SER A 78 10.62 -9.08 16.63
N HIS A 79 9.59 -8.34 17.04
CA HIS A 79 9.06 -8.40 18.39
C HIS A 79 8.53 -9.81 18.73
N HIS A 80 7.83 -10.47 17.81
CA HIS A 80 7.34 -11.83 18.02
C HIS A 80 8.44 -12.88 18.01
N VAL A 81 9.44 -12.74 17.15
CA VAL A 81 10.60 -13.66 17.15
C VAL A 81 11.36 -13.55 18.48
N ALA A 82 11.50 -12.35 19.05
CA ALA A 82 12.10 -12.15 20.37
C ALA A 82 11.29 -12.80 21.47
N GLU A 83 9.96 -12.62 21.50
CA GLU A 83 9.06 -13.28 22.46
C GLU A 83 9.10 -14.81 22.36
N VAL A 84 9.07 -15.36 21.14
CA VAL A 84 9.14 -16.80 20.89
C VAL A 84 10.52 -17.34 21.25
N ALA A 85 11.59 -16.60 20.95
CA ALA A 85 12.95 -17.00 21.30
C ALA A 85 13.16 -17.01 22.82
N ASP A 86 12.60 -16.03 23.54
CA ASP A 86 12.63 -15.96 24.98
C ASP A 86 11.82 -17.10 25.61
N PHE A 87 10.63 -17.38 25.09
CA PHE A 87 9.81 -18.53 25.49
C PHE A 87 10.53 -19.87 25.23
N LEU A 88 11.15 -20.05 24.07
CA LEU A 88 11.92 -21.24 23.74
C LEU A 88 13.22 -21.32 24.54
N GLY A 89 13.84 -20.18 24.89
CA GLY A 89 15.01 -20.10 25.75
C GLY A 89 14.74 -20.63 27.18
N HIS A 90 13.53 -20.51 27.65
CA HIS A 90 13.10 -21.14 28.90
C HIS A 90 12.95 -22.66 28.80
N PHE A 91 12.77 -23.21 27.61
CA PHE A 91 12.64 -24.67 27.37
C PHE A 91 13.91 -25.36 26.87
N THR A 92 14.85 -24.62 26.25
CA THR A 92 16.08 -25.16 25.69
C THR A 92 17.30 -24.49 26.33
N TRP A 93 18.00 -25.25 27.18
CA TRP A 93 19.28 -24.85 27.71
C TRP A 93 20.31 -24.69 26.59
N SER A 94 20.83 -23.47 26.41
CA SER A 94 22.02 -23.11 25.63
C SER A 94 21.83 -22.89 24.09
N ILE A 95 21.30 -21.74 23.71
CA ILE A 95 21.72 -21.07 22.47
C ILE A 95 22.23 -19.67 22.87
N PRO A 96 23.41 -19.22 22.41
CA PRO A 96 23.94 -17.91 22.80
C PRO A 96 23.05 -16.80 22.24
N THR A 97 22.38 -16.08 23.11
CA THR A 97 21.45 -14.97 22.81
C THR A 97 22.10 -13.77 22.14
N SER A 98 23.44 -13.67 22.14
CA SER A 98 24.18 -12.51 21.63
C SER A 98 24.02 -12.22 20.13
N ALA A 99 23.73 -13.20 19.29
CA ALA A 99 23.55 -12.99 17.85
C ALA A 99 22.14 -12.44 17.50
N VAL A 100 21.13 -12.81 18.27
CA VAL A 100 19.74 -12.35 18.09
C VAL A 100 19.55 -10.94 18.67
N GLU A 101 20.15 -10.66 19.83
CA GLU A 101 20.14 -9.32 20.44
C GLU A 101 20.83 -8.28 19.58
N ASN A 102 21.99 -8.60 18.97
CA ASN A 102 22.71 -7.66 18.11
C ASN A 102 21.94 -7.34 16.80
N ALA A 103 21.26 -8.29 16.19
CA ALA A 103 20.43 -8.06 15.01
C ALA A 103 19.17 -7.24 15.35
N SER A 104 18.51 -7.55 16.48
CA SER A 104 17.31 -6.85 16.95
C SER A 104 17.63 -5.42 17.40
N CYS A 105 18.76 -5.19 18.09
CA CYS A 105 19.21 -3.87 18.53
C CYS A 105 19.64 -2.97 17.34
N SER A 106 20.30 -3.52 16.34
CA SER A 106 20.72 -2.78 15.15
C SER A 106 19.53 -2.38 14.26
N LEU A 107 18.54 -3.27 14.10
CA LEU A 107 17.31 -2.97 13.36
C LEU A 107 16.42 -2.00 14.15
N GLY A 108 16.30 -2.17 15.46
CA GLY A 108 15.54 -1.30 16.36
C GLY A 108 16.06 0.14 16.38
N ASN A 109 17.38 0.33 16.34
CA ASN A 109 17.98 1.68 16.29
C ASN A 109 17.76 2.36 14.94
N PHE A 110 17.85 1.64 13.83
CA PHE A 110 17.61 2.19 12.49
C PHE A 110 16.14 2.60 12.29
N PHE A 111 15.19 1.81 12.80
CA PHE A 111 13.76 2.12 12.70
C PHE A 111 13.24 2.95 13.87
N GLY A 112 13.95 3.02 14.99
CA GLY A 112 13.61 3.83 16.15
C GLY A 112 13.62 5.33 15.87
N GLU A 113 14.55 5.83 15.05
CA GLU A 113 14.56 7.21 14.57
C GLU A 113 13.41 7.49 13.59
N ALA A 114 13.05 6.55 12.73
CA ALA A 114 11.89 6.66 11.85
C ALA A 114 10.55 6.55 12.63
N ALA A 115 10.50 5.72 13.67
CA ALA A 115 9.33 5.57 14.55
C ALA A 115 9.16 6.76 15.52
N ALA A 116 10.21 7.48 15.87
CA ALA A 116 10.13 8.72 16.65
C ALA A 116 9.46 9.87 15.86
N PHE A 117 9.54 9.83 14.54
CA PHE A 117 8.80 10.75 13.67
C PHE A 117 7.29 10.43 13.60
N ILE A 118 6.94 9.17 13.78
CA ILE A 118 5.57 8.69 14.02
C ILE A 118 5.54 8.40 15.52
N LYS A 119 4.99 9.31 16.35
CA LYS A 119 4.81 9.09 17.80
C LYS A 119 4.01 7.79 18.02
N LEU A 120 4.67 6.64 17.89
CA LEU A 120 4.11 5.37 18.36
C LEU A 120 4.07 5.46 19.89
N PRO A 121 2.93 5.20 20.55
CA PRO A 121 2.87 5.13 22.00
C PRO A 121 3.87 4.05 22.44
N SER A 122 4.91 4.46 23.19
CA SER A 122 5.84 3.53 23.79
C SER A 122 5.05 2.56 24.68
N GLN A 123 5.24 1.27 24.44
CA GLN A 123 4.75 0.22 25.34
C GLN A 123 5.43 0.41 26.68
N THR A 124 4.72 0.98 27.66
CA THR A 124 5.11 0.88 29.05
C THR A 124 4.86 -0.56 29.47
N THR A 125 5.94 -1.30 29.65
CA THR A 125 5.96 -2.63 30.27
C THR A 125 5.45 -2.53 31.70
N ALA A 126 4.15 -2.64 31.90
CA ALA A 126 3.58 -2.98 33.19
C ALA A 126 3.42 -4.51 33.21
N ALA A 127 4.30 -5.17 33.95
CA ALA A 127 4.25 -6.60 34.18
C ALA A 127 3.03 -6.93 35.07
N SER A 128 1.91 -7.20 34.41
CA SER A 128 0.81 -7.99 34.95
C SER A 128 0.51 -9.05 33.88
N SER A 129 0.60 -10.33 34.25
CA SER A 129 0.21 -11.43 33.37
C SER A 129 -1.20 -11.16 32.82
N PRO A 130 -1.38 -11.08 31.49
CA PRO A 130 -2.68 -10.79 30.91
C PRO A 130 -3.64 -11.92 31.27
N SER A 131 -4.78 -11.59 31.87
CA SER A 131 -5.87 -12.52 32.18
C SER A 131 -6.59 -13.06 30.93
N HIS A 132 -6.17 -12.62 29.75
CA HIS A 132 -6.78 -12.93 28.46
C HIS A 132 -5.74 -13.43 27.46
N PRO A 133 -6.10 -14.34 26.54
CA PRO A 133 -5.22 -14.70 25.43
C PRO A 133 -4.89 -13.45 24.58
N ALA A 134 -3.64 -13.33 24.15
CA ALA A 134 -3.21 -12.21 23.28
C ALA A 134 -4.07 -12.09 22.01
N ALA A 135 -4.31 -10.86 21.57
CA ALA A 135 -5.10 -10.62 20.35
C ALA A 135 -4.43 -11.26 19.14
N ALA A 136 -5.23 -11.88 18.27
CA ALA A 136 -4.73 -12.48 17.04
C ALA A 136 -4.11 -11.40 16.14
N GLN A 137 -2.90 -11.62 15.65
CA GLN A 137 -2.15 -10.63 14.89
C GLN A 137 -2.31 -10.78 13.38
N TRP A 138 -2.81 -11.92 12.90
CA TRP A 138 -2.98 -12.18 11.48
C TRP A 138 -3.79 -11.10 10.74
N PRO A 139 -4.85 -10.45 11.32
CA PRO A 139 -5.58 -9.41 10.61
C PRO A 139 -4.71 -8.20 10.25
N PHE A 140 -3.83 -7.83 11.19
CA PHE A 140 -2.87 -6.76 10.98
C PHE A 140 -1.86 -7.09 9.87
N PHE A 141 -1.31 -8.30 9.87
CA PHE A 141 -0.39 -8.75 8.81
C PHE A 141 -1.07 -8.91 7.44
N VAL A 142 -2.35 -9.25 7.40
CA VAL A 142 -3.12 -9.29 6.13
C VAL A 142 -3.23 -7.89 5.52
N PHE A 143 -3.48 -6.86 6.32
CA PHE A 143 -3.46 -5.47 5.85
C PHE A 143 -2.07 -5.06 5.34
N LEU A 144 -1.00 -5.35 6.08
CA LEU A 144 0.36 -5.05 5.63
C LEU A 144 0.68 -5.77 4.31
N GLY A 145 0.33 -7.04 4.19
CA GLY A 145 0.51 -7.83 2.98
C GLY A 145 -0.27 -7.29 1.77
N GLY A 146 -1.52 -6.88 1.98
CA GLY A 146 -2.35 -6.26 0.95
C GLY A 146 -1.79 -4.92 0.48
N SER A 147 -1.30 -4.09 1.41
CA SER A 147 -0.64 -2.83 1.09
C SER A 147 0.65 -3.05 0.29
N MET A 148 1.50 -3.99 0.72
CA MET A 148 2.71 -4.35 0.00
C MET A 148 2.40 -4.90 -1.41
N PHE A 149 1.37 -5.73 -1.54
CA PHE A 149 0.95 -6.25 -2.84
C PHE A 149 0.51 -5.12 -3.79
N CYS A 150 -0.30 -4.18 -3.33
CA CYS A 150 -0.73 -3.02 -4.11
C CYS A 150 0.47 -2.18 -4.58
N LEU A 151 1.35 -1.80 -3.67
CA LEU A 151 2.49 -0.93 -3.95
C LEU A 151 3.51 -1.61 -4.89
N LEU A 152 3.74 -2.90 -4.73
CA LEU A 152 4.65 -3.66 -5.59
C LEU A 152 4.07 -3.91 -6.98
N SER A 153 2.78 -4.26 -7.09
CA SER A 153 2.11 -4.45 -8.38
C SER A 153 2.09 -3.17 -9.20
N SER A 154 1.84 -2.03 -8.56
CA SER A 154 1.88 -0.72 -9.19
C SER A 154 3.30 -0.34 -9.64
N SER A 155 4.32 -0.46 -8.78
CA SER A 155 5.71 -0.24 -9.19
C SER A 155 6.13 -1.12 -10.36
N GLY A 156 5.74 -2.41 -10.34
CA GLY A 156 6.01 -3.37 -11.40
C GLY A 156 5.30 -3.00 -12.70
N CYS A 157 4.05 -2.53 -12.62
CA CYS A 157 3.30 -2.02 -13.75
C CYS A 157 4.05 -0.86 -14.40
N HIS A 158 4.30 0.22 -13.66
CA HIS A 158 4.99 1.41 -14.16
C HIS A 158 6.40 1.13 -14.69
N LEU A 159 7.09 0.14 -14.15
CA LEU A 159 8.43 -0.25 -14.61
C LEU A 159 8.39 -1.00 -15.95
N LEU A 160 7.46 -1.94 -16.13
CA LEU A 160 7.48 -2.93 -17.20
C LEU A 160 6.39 -2.76 -18.27
N CYS A 161 5.39 -1.86 -18.06
CA CYS A 161 4.30 -1.63 -19.00
C CYS A 161 4.79 -1.19 -20.39
N CYS A 162 5.99 -0.63 -20.48
CA CYS A 162 6.61 -0.19 -21.73
C CYS A 162 7.13 -1.35 -22.60
N HIS A 163 7.07 -2.60 -22.17
CA HIS A 163 7.69 -3.72 -22.89
C HIS A 163 6.88 -4.18 -24.09
N SER A 164 5.61 -4.46 -23.92
CA SER A 164 4.72 -4.95 -24.97
C SER A 164 3.25 -4.76 -24.58
N HIS A 165 2.36 -4.70 -25.57
CA HIS A 165 0.93 -4.53 -25.35
C HIS A 165 0.32 -5.60 -24.42
N ARG A 166 0.69 -6.88 -24.62
CA ARG A 166 0.16 -7.98 -23.76
C ARG A 166 0.59 -7.82 -22.30
N LEU A 167 1.86 -7.48 -22.08
CA LEU A 167 2.38 -7.28 -20.73
C LEU A 167 1.79 -6.02 -20.08
N ASN A 168 1.65 -4.93 -20.87
CA ASN A 168 1.00 -3.71 -20.40
C ASN A 168 -0.41 -3.98 -19.89
N LEU A 169 -1.27 -4.63 -20.67
CA LEU A 169 -2.63 -4.96 -20.26
C LEU A 169 -2.69 -5.87 -19.02
N PHE A 170 -1.80 -6.85 -18.92
CA PHE A 170 -1.72 -7.72 -17.76
C PHE A 170 -1.32 -6.94 -16.50
N LEU A 171 -0.24 -6.15 -16.57
CA LEU A 171 0.26 -5.39 -15.43
C LEU A 171 -0.70 -4.29 -15.00
N LEU A 172 -1.36 -3.62 -15.95
CA LEU A 172 -2.37 -2.61 -15.65
C LEU A 172 -3.56 -3.21 -14.88
N ARG A 173 -4.00 -4.42 -15.25
CA ARG A 173 -5.04 -5.14 -14.50
C ARG A 173 -4.55 -5.55 -13.13
N MET A 174 -3.30 -6.01 -13.01
CA MET A 174 -2.71 -6.35 -11.70
C MET A 174 -2.60 -5.13 -10.79
N ASP A 175 -2.29 -3.97 -11.33
CA ASP A 175 -2.27 -2.70 -10.60
C ASP A 175 -3.67 -2.36 -10.03
N TYR A 176 -4.71 -2.46 -10.85
CA TYR A 176 -6.09 -2.25 -10.37
C TYR A 176 -6.54 -3.29 -9.34
N VAL A 177 -6.18 -4.56 -9.53
CA VAL A 177 -6.43 -5.63 -8.54
C VAL A 177 -5.72 -5.31 -7.23
N GLY A 178 -4.50 -4.77 -7.30
CA GLY A 178 -3.73 -4.33 -6.14
C GLY A 178 -4.50 -3.33 -5.28
N ILE A 179 -5.13 -2.32 -5.90
CA ILE A 179 -5.95 -1.33 -5.18
C ILE A 179 -7.15 -2.01 -4.49
N ALA A 180 -7.88 -2.86 -5.21
CA ALA A 180 -9.02 -3.57 -4.62
C ALA A 180 -8.61 -4.48 -3.44
N VAL A 181 -7.49 -5.20 -3.57
CA VAL A 181 -6.93 -6.03 -2.49
C VAL A 181 -6.55 -5.17 -1.30
N MET A 182 -5.86 -4.04 -1.50
CA MET A 182 -5.48 -3.13 -0.42
C MET A 182 -6.72 -2.60 0.31
N ILE A 183 -7.78 -2.20 -0.41
CA ILE A 183 -9.03 -1.74 0.20
C ILE A 183 -9.65 -2.87 1.04
N VAL A 184 -9.85 -4.07 0.49
CA VAL A 184 -10.44 -5.20 1.23
C VAL A 184 -9.63 -5.53 2.48
N THR A 185 -8.31 -5.62 2.35
CA THR A 185 -7.43 -5.98 3.47
C THR A 185 -7.35 -4.90 4.53
N SER A 186 -7.55 -3.62 4.18
CA SER A 186 -7.61 -2.52 5.15
C SER A 186 -8.87 -2.57 6.03
N PHE A 187 -9.97 -3.16 5.56
CA PHE A 187 -11.16 -3.36 6.39
C PHE A 187 -10.99 -4.46 7.45
N ILE A 188 -10.06 -5.39 7.25
CA ILE A 188 -9.94 -6.56 8.13
C ILE A 188 -9.54 -6.19 9.55
N PRO A 189 -8.48 -5.40 9.84
CA PRO A 189 -8.10 -5.06 11.22
C PRO A 189 -9.21 -4.36 12.01
N PRO A 190 -9.80 -3.24 11.55
CA PRO A 190 -10.83 -2.54 12.33
C PRO A 190 -12.06 -3.42 12.57
N ILE A 191 -12.55 -4.13 11.55
CA ILE A 191 -13.71 -4.99 11.71
C ILE A 191 -13.40 -6.15 12.65
N TYR A 192 -12.24 -6.80 12.47
CA TYR A 192 -11.87 -7.95 13.28
C TYR A 192 -11.71 -7.57 14.76
N TYR A 193 -10.95 -6.53 15.07
CA TYR A 193 -10.65 -6.16 16.45
C TYR A 193 -11.83 -5.51 17.17
N ILE A 194 -12.61 -4.66 16.50
CA ILE A 194 -13.73 -3.97 17.15
C ILE A 194 -14.88 -4.95 17.40
N PHE A 195 -15.23 -5.76 16.40
CA PHE A 195 -16.37 -6.68 16.47
C PHE A 195 -16.00 -8.11 16.89
N GLN A 196 -14.80 -8.32 17.47
CA GLN A 196 -14.34 -9.65 17.90
C GLN A 196 -15.29 -10.31 18.91
N CYS A 197 -15.92 -9.52 19.78
CA CYS A 197 -16.86 -10.00 20.79
C CYS A 197 -18.30 -10.10 20.26
N ASP A 198 -18.55 -9.71 19.03
CA ASP A 198 -19.81 -9.81 18.32
C ASP A 198 -19.62 -10.47 16.93
N PRO A 199 -19.47 -11.81 16.88
CA PRO A 199 -19.11 -12.54 15.67
C PRO A 199 -20.09 -12.35 14.52
N HIS A 200 -21.35 -12.06 14.82
CA HIS A 200 -22.38 -11.84 13.79
C HIS A 200 -22.04 -10.61 12.93
N TRP A 201 -21.74 -9.48 13.56
CA TRP A 201 -21.37 -8.26 12.84
C TRP A 201 -19.99 -8.36 12.21
N GLN A 202 -19.04 -9.01 12.89
CA GLN A 202 -17.71 -9.26 12.34
C GLN A 202 -17.80 -10.01 11.00
N VAL A 203 -18.50 -11.15 10.97
CA VAL A 203 -18.64 -11.96 9.75
C VAL A 203 -19.44 -11.20 8.70
N THR A 204 -20.54 -10.53 9.07
CA THR A 204 -21.36 -9.76 8.13
C THR A 204 -20.55 -8.72 7.36
N TYR A 205 -19.76 -7.89 8.07
CA TYR A 205 -18.97 -6.84 7.43
C TYR A 205 -17.80 -7.41 6.62
N LEU A 206 -17.10 -8.44 7.12
CA LEU A 206 -16.01 -9.08 6.38
C LEU A 206 -16.49 -9.76 5.09
N VAL A 207 -17.62 -10.44 5.13
CA VAL A 207 -18.24 -11.04 3.93
C VAL A 207 -18.68 -9.97 2.95
N ALA A 208 -19.31 -8.91 3.43
CA ALA A 208 -19.80 -7.81 2.57
C ALA A 208 -18.66 -7.13 1.81
N ILE A 209 -17.56 -6.74 2.48
CA ILE A 209 -16.43 -6.10 1.81
C ILE A 209 -15.69 -7.07 0.89
N SER A 210 -15.55 -8.34 1.27
CA SER A 210 -14.93 -9.36 0.43
C SER A 210 -15.73 -9.61 -0.85
N ALA A 211 -17.05 -9.71 -0.75
CA ALA A 211 -17.93 -9.86 -1.90
C ALA A 211 -17.85 -8.63 -2.82
N MET A 212 -17.85 -7.41 -2.26
CA MET A 212 -17.71 -6.18 -3.01
C MET A 212 -16.35 -6.12 -3.72
N GLY A 213 -15.26 -6.50 -3.04
CA GLY A 213 -13.94 -6.60 -3.63
C GLY A 213 -13.88 -7.59 -4.79
N PHE A 214 -14.48 -8.77 -4.62
CA PHE A 214 -14.57 -9.78 -5.68
C PHE A 214 -15.32 -9.24 -6.91
N VAL A 215 -16.49 -8.63 -6.73
CA VAL A 215 -17.27 -8.03 -7.82
C VAL A 215 -16.47 -6.91 -8.51
N THR A 216 -15.80 -6.06 -7.74
CA THR A 216 -14.97 -4.98 -8.29
C THR A 216 -13.81 -5.54 -9.12
N VAL A 217 -13.07 -6.53 -8.61
CA VAL A 217 -11.98 -7.19 -9.34
C VAL A 217 -12.51 -7.82 -10.62
N PHE A 218 -13.61 -8.59 -10.55
CA PHE A 218 -14.21 -9.20 -11.72
C PHE A 218 -14.59 -8.16 -12.79
N THR A 219 -15.17 -7.04 -12.36
CA THR A 219 -15.53 -5.93 -13.25
C THR A 219 -14.29 -5.31 -13.91
N LEU A 220 -13.24 -5.04 -13.12
CA LEU A 220 -12.00 -4.40 -13.61
C LEU A 220 -11.17 -5.30 -14.54
N LEU A 221 -11.34 -6.62 -14.48
CA LEU A 221 -10.68 -7.53 -15.42
C LEU A 221 -11.29 -7.48 -16.83
N SER A 222 -12.45 -6.83 -17.01
CA SER A 222 -13.03 -6.62 -18.33
C SER A 222 -12.09 -5.79 -19.22
N PRO A 223 -11.83 -6.23 -20.49
CA PRO A 223 -10.95 -5.52 -21.41
C PRO A 223 -11.36 -4.08 -21.69
N GLN A 224 -12.66 -3.82 -21.72
CA GLN A 224 -13.23 -2.50 -22.02
C GLN A 224 -12.85 -1.46 -20.96
N LEU A 225 -12.78 -1.87 -19.70
CA LEU A 225 -12.48 -0.96 -18.58
C LEU A 225 -10.99 -0.62 -18.42
N SER A 226 -10.12 -1.22 -19.24
CA SER A 226 -8.68 -0.92 -19.23
C SER A 226 -8.32 0.35 -19.99
N THR A 227 -9.26 0.96 -20.71
CA THR A 227 -9.02 2.19 -21.50
C THR A 227 -9.09 3.45 -20.63
N GLY A 228 -8.43 4.53 -21.09
CA GLY A 228 -8.41 5.83 -20.42
C GLY A 228 -9.79 6.48 -20.24
N GLU A 229 -10.75 6.17 -21.10
CA GLU A 229 -12.13 6.68 -21.05
C GLU A 229 -12.86 6.27 -19.75
N PHE A 230 -12.61 5.06 -19.26
CA PHE A 230 -13.24 4.54 -18.04
C PHE A 230 -12.52 4.89 -16.75
N ARG A 231 -11.56 5.84 -16.78
CA ARG A 231 -10.81 6.27 -15.59
C ARG A 231 -11.72 6.69 -14.43
N ALA A 232 -12.70 7.56 -14.69
CA ALA A 232 -13.63 8.04 -13.68
C ALA A 232 -14.50 6.91 -13.13
N TYR A 233 -14.91 5.97 -13.97
CA TYR A 233 -15.69 4.81 -13.55
C TYR A 233 -14.88 3.89 -12.60
N ARG A 234 -13.62 3.60 -12.93
CA ARG A 234 -12.72 2.85 -12.04
C ARG A 234 -12.54 3.55 -10.69
N ALA A 235 -12.33 4.87 -10.73
CA ALA A 235 -12.21 5.67 -9.52
C ALA A 235 -13.48 5.60 -8.65
N LEU A 236 -14.67 5.67 -9.26
CA LEU A 236 -15.95 5.54 -8.56
C LEU A 236 -16.15 4.16 -7.91
N LEU A 237 -15.71 3.08 -8.56
CA LEU A 237 -15.74 1.73 -7.96
C LEU A 237 -14.89 1.68 -6.68
N PHE A 238 -13.66 2.18 -6.72
CA PHE A 238 -12.78 2.19 -5.54
C PHE A 238 -13.30 3.13 -4.44
N VAL A 239 -13.79 4.31 -4.80
CA VAL A 239 -14.41 5.25 -3.85
C VAL A 239 -15.64 4.62 -3.21
N GLY A 240 -16.48 3.95 -3.99
CA GLY A 240 -17.66 3.24 -3.47
C GLY A 240 -17.30 2.15 -2.47
N MET A 241 -16.26 1.35 -2.76
CA MET A 241 -15.72 0.38 -1.80
C MET A 241 -15.25 1.06 -0.50
N GLY A 242 -14.43 2.12 -0.62
CA GLY A 242 -13.93 2.85 0.56
C GLY A 242 -15.06 3.46 1.40
N LEU A 243 -16.03 4.12 0.75
CA LEU A 243 -17.16 4.75 1.42
C LEU A 243 -18.10 3.74 2.11
N SER A 244 -18.14 2.48 1.66
CA SER A 244 -18.90 1.44 2.35
C SER A 244 -18.44 1.24 3.80
N GLY A 245 -17.19 1.61 4.11
CA GLY A 245 -16.61 1.59 5.46
C GLY A 245 -17.26 2.56 6.44
N ILE A 246 -18.01 3.55 5.98
CA ILE A 246 -18.75 4.47 6.85
C ILE A 246 -19.76 3.70 7.71
N VAL A 247 -20.39 2.66 7.17
CA VAL A 247 -21.39 1.87 7.90
C VAL A 247 -20.79 1.17 9.12
N PRO A 248 -19.76 0.29 8.98
CA PRO A 248 -19.12 -0.31 10.15
C PRO A 248 -18.43 0.72 11.05
N ALA A 249 -17.89 1.83 10.50
CA ALA A 249 -17.24 2.87 11.30
C ALA A 249 -18.23 3.59 12.23
N VAL A 250 -19.41 3.97 11.73
CA VAL A 250 -20.48 4.58 12.54
C VAL A 250 -20.99 3.59 13.59
N HIS A 251 -21.21 2.33 13.21
CA HIS A 251 -21.62 1.28 14.15
C HIS A 251 -20.58 1.10 15.27
N ALA A 252 -19.30 0.97 14.92
CA ALA A 252 -18.20 0.89 15.87
C ALA A 252 -18.12 2.12 16.80
N ALA A 253 -18.30 3.32 16.26
CA ALA A 253 -18.26 4.56 17.03
C ALA A 253 -19.40 4.67 18.05
N VAL A 254 -20.59 4.18 17.69
CA VAL A 254 -21.75 4.14 18.59
C VAL A 254 -21.56 3.09 19.69
N MET A 255 -21.13 1.88 19.35
CA MET A 255 -20.88 0.82 20.32
C MET A 255 -19.78 1.19 21.33
N ASN A 256 -18.76 1.91 20.90
CA ASN A 256 -17.61 2.29 21.72
C ASN A 256 -17.65 3.78 22.11
N TRP A 257 -18.85 4.34 22.39
CA TRP A 257 -19.00 5.77 22.65
C TRP A 257 -18.16 6.27 23.80
N GLY A 258 -18.00 5.49 24.87
CA GLY A 258 -17.21 5.83 26.06
C GLY A 258 -15.69 5.55 25.94
N GLU A 259 -15.23 4.92 24.85
CA GLU A 259 -13.81 4.56 24.71
C GLU A 259 -12.95 5.76 24.35
N PRO A 260 -11.94 6.13 25.18
CA PRO A 260 -11.10 7.31 24.94
C PRO A 260 -10.33 7.26 23.61
N ARG A 261 -9.91 6.05 23.17
CA ARG A 261 -9.13 5.86 21.93
C ARG A 261 -9.96 6.04 20.67
N ARG A 262 -11.30 5.97 20.75
CA ARG A 262 -12.21 6.16 19.62
C ARG A 262 -11.89 7.42 18.82
N ASN A 263 -11.72 8.55 19.48
CA ASN A 263 -11.48 9.81 18.78
C ASN A 263 -10.15 9.83 18.03
N VAL A 264 -9.13 9.19 18.58
CA VAL A 264 -7.80 9.07 17.92
C VAL A 264 -7.89 8.16 16.71
N THR A 265 -8.54 7.00 16.82
CA THR A 265 -8.72 6.10 15.67
C THR A 265 -9.57 6.75 14.57
N LEU A 266 -10.66 7.45 14.93
CA LEU A 266 -11.47 8.20 13.97
C LEU A 266 -10.67 9.31 13.27
N ALA A 267 -9.75 9.97 13.97
CA ALA A 267 -8.88 10.97 13.34
C ALA A 267 -7.94 10.32 12.30
N TYR A 268 -7.33 9.19 12.60
CA TYR A 268 -6.51 8.43 11.65
C TYR A 268 -7.32 7.94 10.43
N GLU A 269 -8.50 7.37 10.65
CA GLU A 269 -9.38 6.91 9.57
C GLU A 269 -9.91 8.07 8.72
N THR A 270 -10.18 9.22 9.33
CA THR A 270 -10.53 10.45 8.60
C THR A 270 -9.35 10.94 7.76
N ALA A 271 -8.13 10.96 8.31
CA ALA A 271 -6.92 11.34 7.57
C ALA A 271 -6.67 10.38 6.38
N MET A 272 -6.89 9.09 6.57
CA MET A 272 -6.86 8.07 5.50
C MET A 272 -7.88 8.41 4.40
N ALA A 273 -9.15 8.60 4.76
CA ALA A 273 -10.22 8.87 3.81
C ALA A 273 -9.96 10.17 3.03
N MET A 274 -9.54 11.24 3.71
CA MET A 274 -9.19 12.51 3.07
C MET A 274 -8.00 12.37 2.12
N SER A 275 -6.99 11.59 2.49
CA SER A 275 -5.85 11.32 1.61
C SER A 275 -6.30 10.60 0.34
N TYR A 276 -7.04 9.49 0.44
CA TYR A 276 -7.50 8.76 -0.73
C TYR A 276 -8.43 9.58 -1.62
N LEU A 277 -9.38 10.33 -1.05
CA LEU A 277 -10.28 11.19 -1.82
C LEU A 277 -9.52 12.30 -2.54
N THR A 278 -8.59 12.98 -1.85
CA THR A 278 -7.77 14.03 -2.46
C THR A 278 -6.92 13.46 -3.60
N GLY A 279 -6.23 12.34 -3.38
CA GLY A 279 -5.48 11.66 -4.42
C GLY A 279 -6.36 11.29 -5.63
N THR A 280 -7.55 10.75 -5.37
CA THR A 280 -8.52 10.38 -6.44
C THR A 280 -8.97 11.60 -7.23
N ILE A 281 -9.18 12.77 -6.60
CA ILE A 281 -9.52 14.01 -7.30
C ILE A 281 -8.39 14.39 -8.28
N PHE A 282 -7.13 14.37 -7.85
CA PHE A 282 -5.99 14.61 -8.76
C PHE A 282 -5.96 13.61 -9.91
N TYR A 283 -6.10 12.31 -9.61
CA TYR A 283 -6.12 11.25 -10.60
C TYR A 283 -7.19 11.43 -11.68
N VAL A 284 -8.43 11.80 -11.29
CA VAL A 284 -9.55 11.97 -12.21
C VAL A 284 -9.45 13.26 -13.03
N THR A 285 -9.06 14.36 -12.36
CA THR A 285 -9.02 15.70 -13.00
C THR A 285 -7.80 15.92 -13.87
N ARG A 286 -6.72 15.12 -13.70
CA ARG A 286 -5.43 15.27 -14.38
C ARG A 286 -4.79 16.64 -14.14
N VAL A 287 -5.00 17.21 -12.97
CA VAL A 287 -4.38 18.47 -12.54
C VAL A 287 -3.08 18.14 -11.80
N PRO A 288 -1.95 18.82 -12.04
CA PRO A 288 -1.81 20.12 -12.77
C PRO A 288 -1.47 20.02 -14.25
N GLU A 289 -1.10 18.84 -14.79
CA GLU A 289 -0.65 18.69 -16.18
C GLU A 289 -1.69 19.10 -17.21
N ARG A 290 -3.00 19.00 -16.89
CA ARG A 290 -4.08 19.52 -17.73
C ARG A 290 -4.02 21.04 -17.92
N TRP A 291 -3.54 21.80 -16.94
CA TRP A 291 -3.44 23.25 -17.02
C TRP A 291 -2.21 23.71 -17.80
N LYS A 292 -1.12 22.94 -17.72
CA LYS A 292 0.15 23.24 -18.38
C LYS A 292 0.75 21.96 -18.99
N PRO A 293 0.25 21.53 -20.16
CA PRO A 293 0.75 20.33 -20.83
C PRO A 293 2.25 20.43 -21.13
N GLY A 294 2.98 19.34 -20.90
CA GLY A 294 4.42 19.26 -21.10
C GLY A 294 5.29 19.78 -19.94
N TRP A 295 4.73 20.53 -18.99
CA TRP A 295 5.51 21.06 -17.86
C TRP A 295 5.78 20.03 -16.77
N PHE A 296 4.92 19.05 -16.66
CA PHE A 296 4.94 18.03 -15.60
C PHE A 296 5.32 16.64 -16.13
N ASP A 297 5.95 16.54 -17.29
CA ASP A 297 6.26 15.27 -17.94
C ASP A 297 7.14 14.35 -17.09
N LEU A 298 8.09 14.90 -16.34
CA LEU A 298 8.99 14.15 -15.48
C LEU A 298 8.56 14.12 -14.02
N ALA A 299 8.01 15.23 -13.51
CA ALA A 299 7.72 15.36 -12.08
C ALA A 299 6.49 16.23 -11.82
N GLY A 300 5.70 15.83 -10.83
CA GLY A 300 4.58 16.60 -10.28
C GLY A 300 3.26 16.42 -11.03
N HIS A 301 3.10 15.48 -11.97
CA HIS A 301 1.81 15.23 -12.60
C HIS A 301 0.84 14.49 -11.65
N SER A 302 -0.42 14.56 -11.97
CA SER A 302 -1.54 14.08 -11.13
C SER A 302 -1.40 12.63 -10.63
N HIS A 303 -0.85 11.75 -11.46
CA HIS A 303 -0.68 10.34 -11.09
C HIS A 303 0.38 10.15 -10.00
N GLN A 304 1.50 10.90 -10.08
CA GLN A 304 2.52 10.89 -9.03
C GLN A 304 1.98 11.46 -7.70
N ILE A 305 1.17 12.54 -7.78
CA ILE A 305 0.50 13.12 -6.62
C ILE A 305 -0.47 12.09 -6.01
N PHE A 306 -1.24 11.39 -6.84
CA PHE A 306 -2.13 10.31 -6.40
C PHE A 306 -1.36 9.22 -5.65
N HIS A 307 -0.21 8.76 -6.16
CA HIS A 307 0.63 7.76 -5.49
C HIS A 307 1.08 8.19 -4.09
N VAL A 308 1.49 9.46 -3.94
CA VAL A 308 1.87 10.00 -2.62
C VAL A 308 0.68 9.97 -1.65
N PHE A 309 -0.50 10.39 -2.09
CA PHE A 309 -1.71 10.35 -1.26
C PHE A 309 -2.16 8.93 -0.92
N VAL A 310 -1.93 7.94 -1.80
CA VAL A 310 -2.18 6.53 -1.50
C VAL A 310 -1.29 6.06 -0.34
N ILE A 311 0.00 6.39 -0.36
CA ILE A 311 0.92 6.05 0.73
C ILE A 311 0.53 6.76 2.02
N MET A 312 0.20 8.05 1.97
CA MET A 312 -0.25 8.81 3.14
C MET A 312 -1.49 8.18 3.79
N GLY A 313 -2.48 7.80 2.97
CA GLY A 313 -3.68 7.10 3.43
C GLY A 313 -3.36 5.76 4.08
N ALA A 314 -2.52 4.95 3.44
CA ALA A 314 -2.11 3.65 3.98
C ALA A 314 -1.33 3.78 5.32
N VAL A 315 -0.46 4.79 5.45
CA VAL A 315 0.28 5.07 6.71
C VAL A 315 -0.67 5.55 7.81
N ALA A 316 -1.66 6.41 7.48
CA ALA A 316 -2.67 6.82 8.44
C ALA A 316 -3.47 5.60 8.95
N HIS A 317 -3.91 4.74 8.04
CA HIS A 317 -4.61 3.50 8.41
C HIS A 317 -3.74 2.54 9.25
N TYR A 318 -2.44 2.44 8.94
CA TYR A 318 -1.50 1.68 9.76
C TYR A 318 -1.50 2.17 11.23
N GLY A 319 -1.51 3.49 11.45
CA GLY A 319 -1.63 4.06 12.80
C GLY A 319 -2.91 3.64 13.53
N ALA A 320 -4.07 3.66 12.84
CA ALA A 320 -5.32 3.16 13.39
C ALA A 320 -5.26 1.66 13.70
N ALA A 321 -4.73 0.85 12.78
CA ALA A 321 -4.64 -0.59 12.92
C ALA A 321 -3.79 -1.02 14.13
N VAL A 322 -2.67 -0.33 14.39
CA VAL A 322 -1.85 -0.54 15.59
C VAL A 322 -2.66 -0.26 16.87
N ILE A 323 -3.43 0.83 16.90
CA ILE A 323 -4.25 1.19 18.06
C ILE A 323 -5.35 0.13 18.28
N PHE A 324 -6.01 -0.35 17.23
CA PHE A 324 -7.04 -1.40 17.33
C PHE A 324 -6.45 -2.70 17.88
N LEU A 325 -5.28 -3.11 17.40
CA LEU A 325 -4.58 -4.31 17.90
C LEU A 325 -4.25 -4.15 19.38
N GLN A 326 -3.59 -3.06 19.79
CA GLN A 326 -3.21 -2.79 21.17
C GLN A 326 -4.42 -2.66 22.10
N TRP A 327 -5.51 -2.05 21.63
CA TRP A 327 -6.73 -1.96 22.40
C TRP A 327 -7.33 -3.34 22.66
N ARG A 328 -7.42 -4.18 21.66
CA ARG A 328 -7.97 -5.54 21.79
C ARG A 328 -7.11 -6.43 22.70
N ASP A 329 -5.79 -6.28 22.61
CA ASP A 329 -4.84 -6.97 23.48
C ASP A 329 -5.05 -6.64 24.97
N GLN A 330 -5.42 -5.39 25.28
CA GLN A 330 -5.64 -4.93 26.66
C GLN A 330 -7.01 -5.25 27.21
N VAL A 331 -8.06 -5.19 26.39
CA VAL A 331 -9.45 -5.30 26.86
C VAL A 331 -9.98 -6.74 26.79
N GLY A 332 -9.51 -7.55 25.82
CA GLY A 332 -10.08 -8.88 25.57
C GLY A 332 -11.58 -8.83 25.24
N CYS A 333 -12.29 -9.96 25.36
CA CYS A 333 -13.74 -10.05 25.24
C CYS A 333 -14.48 -10.18 26.59
N GLY A 334 -13.79 -10.08 27.71
CA GLY A 334 -14.35 -10.28 29.05
C GLY A 334 -14.82 -9.00 29.76
N GLY A 335 -14.73 -7.81 29.17
CA GLY A 335 -14.91 -6.53 29.83
C GLY A 335 -16.18 -5.73 29.50
N ALA A 336 -17.14 -6.30 28.81
CA ALA A 336 -18.43 -5.66 28.54
C ALA A 336 -19.52 -6.32 29.43
N SER A 337 -19.59 -5.91 30.70
CA SER A 337 -20.74 -6.13 31.55
C SER A 337 -21.25 -4.78 32.05
#